data_5f159b9e683bad06f87cb7f168dc6860
#
_entry.id   5f159b9e683bad06f87cb7f168dc6860
#
_cell.length_a   1.000
_cell.length_b   1.000
_cell.length_c   1.000
_cell.angle_alpha   90.00
_cell.angle_beta   90.00
_cell.angle_gamma   90.00
#
_symmetry.space_group_name_H-M   'P 1'
#
loop_
_entity.id
_entity.type
_entity.pdbx_description
1 polymer ?
#
loop_
_entity_poly.entity_id
_entity_poly.type
_entity_poly.pdbx_seq_one_letter_code
_entity_poly.pdbx_strand_id
1 'polypeptide(L)'
;MLFHAKLALRSVCDITPELLGKLGVRGLLLDIDNTLTTHDNPTPAPGVEGWVAGMQAAGISLCLGSNNHPPRVEPFARRLGLDFVCEGKKPLTKGYREAVQKMGLSRKEVAAVGDQIFTDVLGANLFRVPCIFVFPMEMEKTKFFKFKRRMEVPFLPRKIYEGPEVAKSGRQGVDSI
;
A
#
# COMPACT_ATOMS: atom_id res chain seq x y z
N MET A 1 -14.04 -4.92 -11.22
CA MET A 1 -14.84 -3.92 -10.46
C MET A 1 -13.93 -2.81 -9.99
N LEU A 2 -14.32 -1.53 -10.15
CA LEU A 2 -13.43 -0.37 -9.90
C LEU A 2 -13.02 -0.17 -8.43
N PHE A 3 -13.82 -0.62 -7.49
CA PHE A 3 -13.59 -0.42 -6.04
C PHE A 3 -13.14 -1.69 -5.31
N HIS A 4 -12.59 -2.68 -6.03
CA HIS A 4 -12.14 -3.92 -5.42
C HIS A 4 -10.61 -4.02 -5.44
N ALA A 5 -10.04 -4.23 -4.27
CA ALA A 5 -8.64 -4.58 -4.13
C ALA A 5 -8.40 -6.05 -4.51
N LYS A 6 -7.23 -6.35 -5.03
CA LYS A 6 -6.80 -7.72 -5.35
C LYS A 6 -6.58 -8.55 -4.09
N LEU A 7 -6.00 -7.93 -3.08
CA LEU A 7 -5.74 -8.48 -1.75
C LEU A 7 -5.99 -7.42 -0.69
N ALA A 8 -6.24 -7.85 0.53
CA ALA A 8 -6.24 -7.00 1.71
C ALA A 8 -5.38 -7.60 2.81
N LEU A 9 -4.53 -6.78 3.41
CA LEU A 9 -3.58 -7.13 4.46
C LEU A 9 -3.75 -6.19 5.65
N ARG A 10 -3.31 -6.59 6.83
CA ARG A 10 -3.36 -5.73 8.02
C ARG A 10 -2.36 -4.60 7.94
N SER A 11 -1.14 -4.89 7.47
CA SER A 11 -0.02 -3.97 7.38
C SER A 11 0.72 -4.13 6.04
N VAL A 12 1.42 -3.09 5.62
CA VAL A 12 2.34 -3.16 4.50
C VAL A 12 3.46 -4.19 4.76
N CYS A 13 3.88 -4.33 6.02
CA CYS A 13 4.90 -5.30 6.42
C CYS A 13 4.49 -6.77 6.24
N ASP A 14 3.19 -7.04 6.03
CA ASP A 14 2.69 -8.39 5.71
C ASP A 14 2.88 -8.76 4.22
N ILE A 15 3.30 -7.81 3.39
CA ILE A 15 3.64 -8.08 1.99
C ILE A 15 5.03 -8.73 1.96
N THR A 16 5.11 -9.93 1.38
CA THR A 16 6.37 -10.66 1.23
C THR A 16 6.78 -10.81 -0.23
N PRO A 17 8.09 -10.98 -0.53
CA PRO A 17 8.55 -11.23 -1.89
C PRO A 17 7.89 -12.47 -2.53
N GLU A 18 7.61 -13.52 -1.75
CA GLU A 18 6.94 -14.74 -2.21
C GLU A 18 5.49 -14.46 -2.63
N LEU A 19 4.79 -13.61 -1.86
CA LEU A 19 3.44 -13.17 -2.22
C LEU A 19 3.44 -12.40 -3.53
N LEU A 20 4.39 -11.47 -3.71
CA LEU A 20 4.55 -10.70 -4.94
C LEU A 20 4.91 -11.59 -6.13
N GLY A 21 5.79 -12.57 -5.93
CA GLY A 21 6.14 -13.57 -6.95
C GLY A 21 4.92 -14.34 -7.46
N LYS A 22 4.01 -14.76 -6.57
CA LYS A 22 2.74 -15.41 -6.94
C LYS A 22 1.80 -14.52 -7.75
N LEU A 23 1.93 -13.21 -7.59
CA LEU A 23 1.14 -12.21 -8.34
C LEU A 23 1.83 -11.74 -9.63
N GLY A 24 3.07 -12.17 -9.88
CA GLY A 24 3.89 -11.67 -10.99
C GLY A 24 4.32 -10.20 -10.82
N VAL A 25 4.38 -9.72 -9.57
CA VAL A 25 4.70 -8.34 -9.21
C VAL A 25 6.16 -8.22 -8.84
N ARG A 26 6.85 -7.24 -9.41
CA ARG A 26 8.28 -6.91 -9.17
C ARG A 26 8.46 -5.48 -8.68
N GLY A 27 7.40 -4.67 -8.67
CA GLY A 27 7.43 -3.30 -8.19
C GLY A 27 6.18 -2.91 -7.43
N LEU A 28 6.35 -2.06 -6.41
CA LEU A 28 5.26 -1.53 -5.61
C LEU A 28 5.22 -0.01 -5.66
N LEU A 29 4.06 0.54 -5.99
CA LEU A 29 3.74 1.94 -5.78
C LEU A 29 3.05 2.07 -4.43
N LEU A 30 3.73 2.71 -3.47
CA LEU A 30 3.34 2.76 -2.07
C LEU A 30 2.71 4.12 -1.74
N ASP A 31 1.51 4.12 -1.19
CA ASP A 31 0.98 5.30 -0.50
C ASP A 31 1.74 5.54 0.81
N ILE A 32 1.68 6.76 1.36
CA ILE A 32 2.42 7.14 2.56
C ILE A 32 1.52 7.16 3.79
N ASP A 33 0.55 8.08 3.81
CA ASP A 33 -0.25 8.35 5.00
C ASP A 33 -1.25 7.22 5.28
N ASN A 34 -1.29 6.74 6.52
CA ASN A 34 -2.02 5.54 6.94
C ASN A 34 -1.60 4.21 6.27
N THR A 35 -0.54 4.21 5.45
CA THR A 35 0.04 3.04 4.79
C THR A 35 1.44 2.71 5.30
N LEU A 36 2.37 3.66 5.24
CA LEU A 36 3.74 3.52 5.74
C LEU A 36 3.98 4.25 7.06
N THR A 37 3.09 5.16 7.40
CA THR A 37 3.12 5.94 8.64
C THR A 37 1.72 6.46 8.96
N THR A 38 1.51 7.01 10.15
CA THR A 38 0.27 7.71 10.50
C THR A 38 0.18 9.06 9.77
N HIS A 39 -1.03 9.65 9.75
CA HIS A 39 -1.26 10.88 8.98
C HIS A 39 -0.34 12.02 9.45
N ASP A 40 0.29 12.70 8.47
CA ASP A 40 1.25 13.81 8.67
C ASP A 40 2.49 13.48 9.53
N ASN A 41 2.73 12.24 9.87
CA ASN A 41 3.91 11.84 10.62
C ASN A 41 5.15 11.74 9.70
N PRO A 42 6.26 12.45 10.00
CA PRO A 42 7.45 12.40 9.16
C PRO A 42 8.28 11.13 9.33
N THR A 43 7.94 10.29 10.31
CA THR A 43 8.69 9.07 10.64
C THR A 43 7.93 7.83 10.17
N PRO A 44 8.57 6.90 9.46
CA PRO A 44 7.97 5.62 9.12
C PRO A 44 7.51 4.86 10.37
N ALA A 45 6.42 4.11 10.25
CA ALA A 45 5.93 3.28 11.34
C ALA A 45 6.95 2.18 11.70
N PRO A 46 6.91 1.65 12.93
CA PRO A 46 7.80 0.57 13.35
C PRO A 46 7.79 -0.61 12.37
N GLY A 47 8.98 -1.08 11.99
CA GLY A 47 9.15 -2.19 11.06
C GLY A 47 9.20 -1.81 9.58
N VAL A 48 8.68 -0.63 9.18
CA VAL A 48 8.63 -0.22 7.77
C VAL A 48 10.01 -0.05 7.14
N GLU A 49 10.97 0.55 7.85
CA GLU A 49 12.35 0.72 7.33
C GLU A 49 13.01 -0.64 7.05
N GLY A 50 12.88 -1.59 7.99
CA GLY A 50 13.39 -2.95 7.82
C GLY A 50 12.69 -3.71 6.69
N TRP A 51 11.37 -3.55 6.56
CA TRP A 51 10.60 -4.12 5.48
C TRP A 51 11.03 -3.56 4.11
N VAL A 52 11.20 -2.24 3.98
CA VAL A 52 11.70 -1.62 2.75
C VAL A 52 13.07 -2.19 2.36
N ALA A 53 14.01 -2.26 3.30
CA ALA A 53 15.33 -2.83 3.06
C ALA A 53 15.26 -4.30 2.62
N GLY A 54 14.41 -5.10 3.25
CA GLY A 54 14.17 -6.50 2.87
C GLY A 54 13.59 -6.65 1.46
N MET A 55 12.63 -5.81 1.09
CA MET A 55 12.06 -5.81 -0.26
C MET A 55 13.10 -5.44 -1.33
N GLN A 56 13.90 -4.40 -1.07
CA GLN A 56 14.98 -3.98 -1.98
C GLN A 56 16.03 -5.09 -2.12
N ALA A 57 16.43 -5.74 -1.02
CA ALA A 57 17.36 -6.87 -1.04
C ALA A 57 16.82 -8.08 -1.84
N ALA A 58 15.50 -8.26 -1.86
CA ALA A 58 14.81 -9.27 -2.68
C ALA A 58 14.62 -8.85 -4.16
N GLY A 59 15.13 -7.69 -4.56
CA GLY A 59 15.01 -7.18 -5.94
C GLY A 59 13.66 -6.59 -6.29
N ILE A 60 12.83 -6.23 -5.30
CA ILE A 60 11.55 -5.54 -5.53
C ILE A 60 11.79 -4.04 -5.64
N SER A 61 11.37 -3.43 -6.75
CA SER A 61 11.41 -1.98 -6.94
C SER A 61 10.31 -1.30 -6.13
N LEU A 62 10.65 -0.25 -5.39
CA LEU A 62 9.71 0.50 -4.59
C LEU A 62 9.69 1.97 -5.02
N CYS A 63 8.50 2.55 -5.14
CA CYS A 63 8.31 3.97 -5.41
C CYS A 63 7.17 4.51 -4.54
N LEU A 64 7.36 5.66 -3.93
CA LEU A 64 6.30 6.33 -3.17
C LEU A 64 5.36 7.08 -4.11
N GLY A 65 4.06 7.05 -3.83
CA GLY A 65 3.06 7.79 -4.59
C GLY A 65 2.07 8.49 -3.67
N SER A 66 2.18 9.81 -3.55
CA SER A 66 1.35 10.61 -2.66
C SER A 66 0.60 11.72 -3.38
N ASN A 67 -0.55 12.11 -2.83
CA ASN A 67 -1.27 13.32 -3.23
C ASN A 67 -0.71 14.58 -2.54
N ASN A 68 0.19 14.42 -1.58
CA ASN A 68 0.81 15.49 -0.85
C ASN A 68 1.89 16.23 -1.68
N HIS A 69 2.26 17.42 -1.19
CA HIS A 69 3.24 18.29 -1.82
C HIS A 69 4.69 17.84 -1.52
N PRO A 70 5.68 18.27 -2.34
CA PRO A 70 7.09 17.92 -2.20
C PRO A 70 7.66 18.07 -0.77
N PRO A 71 7.43 19.17 -0.02
CA PRO A 71 7.96 19.33 1.33
C PRO A 71 7.55 18.22 2.32
N ARG A 72 6.42 17.54 2.07
CA ARG A 72 5.96 16.39 2.87
C ARG A 72 6.59 15.08 2.38
N VAL A 73 6.71 14.91 1.07
CA VAL A 73 7.06 13.62 0.45
C VAL A 73 8.57 13.42 0.36
N GLU A 74 9.33 14.45 -0.06
CA GLU A 74 10.77 14.34 -0.28
C GLU A 74 11.57 13.91 0.95
N PRO A 75 11.40 14.51 2.15
CA PRO A 75 12.15 14.08 3.33
C PRO A 75 11.87 12.62 3.71
N PHE A 76 10.61 12.19 3.57
CA PHE A 76 10.18 10.83 3.85
C PHE A 76 10.80 9.84 2.85
N ALA A 77 10.76 10.16 1.55
CA ALA A 77 11.38 9.37 0.49
C ALA A 77 12.89 9.24 0.67
N ARG A 78 13.55 10.36 0.98
CA ARG A 78 15.01 10.39 1.24
C ARG A 78 15.41 9.51 2.41
N ARG A 79 14.60 9.51 3.48
CA ARG A 79 14.83 8.67 4.67
C ARG A 79 14.78 7.19 4.32
N LEU A 80 13.86 6.77 3.44
CA LEU A 80 13.71 5.38 3.01
C LEU A 80 14.61 5.01 1.83
N GLY A 81 15.32 5.98 1.22
CA GLY A 81 16.12 5.75 0.02
C GLY A 81 15.29 5.33 -1.21
N LEU A 82 14.08 5.89 -1.34
CA LEU A 82 13.12 5.54 -2.38
C LEU A 82 12.87 6.69 -3.36
N ASP A 83 12.62 6.33 -4.62
CA ASP A 83 12.00 7.24 -5.59
C ASP A 83 10.57 7.60 -5.18
N PHE A 84 10.09 8.74 -5.66
CA PHE A 84 8.74 9.20 -5.31
C PHE A 84 8.05 9.96 -6.44
N VAL A 85 6.73 10.00 -6.33
CA VAL A 85 5.81 10.89 -7.06
C VAL A 85 4.98 11.63 -6.02
N CYS A 86 5.09 12.95 -6.00
CA CYS A 86 4.23 13.84 -5.22
C CYS A 86 3.15 14.44 -6.12
N GLU A 87 2.12 15.04 -5.50
CA GLU A 87 0.98 15.63 -6.23
C GLU A 87 0.38 14.68 -7.28
N GLY A 88 0.37 13.40 -6.97
CA GLY A 88 -0.03 12.33 -7.89
C GLY A 88 -1.50 12.40 -8.34
N LYS A 89 -2.33 13.21 -7.64
CA LYS A 89 -3.75 13.44 -7.91
C LYS A 89 -4.55 12.14 -8.03
N LYS A 90 -4.23 11.15 -7.17
CA LYS A 90 -5.02 9.91 -7.11
C LYS A 90 -6.50 10.24 -6.88
N PRO A 91 -7.45 9.64 -7.60
CA PRO A 91 -7.31 8.43 -8.42
C PRO A 91 -6.89 8.63 -9.89
N LEU A 92 -6.45 9.82 -10.31
CA LEU A 92 -5.98 10.02 -11.67
C LEU A 92 -4.70 9.20 -11.96
N THR A 93 -4.56 8.74 -13.20
CA THR A 93 -3.54 7.77 -13.57
C THR A 93 -2.15 8.35 -13.88
N LYS A 94 -2.01 9.69 -13.85
CA LYS A 94 -0.73 10.36 -14.14
C LYS A 94 0.37 9.92 -13.20
N GLY A 95 0.12 9.98 -11.88
CA GLY A 95 1.10 9.58 -10.85
C GLY A 95 1.49 8.11 -10.96
N TYR A 96 0.56 7.23 -11.28
CA TYR A 96 0.83 5.80 -11.51
C TYR A 96 1.76 5.58 -12.70
N ARG A 97 1.54 6.31 -13.80
CA ARG A 97 2.40 6.22 -15.00
C ARG A 97 3.82 6.68 -14.69
N GLU A 98 3.96 7.80 -14.01
CA GLU A 98 5.26 8.34 -13.61
C GLU A 98 6.02 7.36 -12.71
N ALA A 99 5.37 6.78 -11.71
CA ALA A 99 5.97 5.80 -10.82
C ALA A 99 6.46 4.55 -11.57
N VAL A 100 5.65 4.02 -12.49
CA VAL A 100 6.04 2.86 -13.32
C VAL A 100 7.26 3.18 -14.19
N GLN A 101 7.34 4.39 -14.75
CA GLN A 101 8.51 4.84 -15.51
C GLN A 101 9.77 4.93 -14.64
N LYS A 102 9.66 5.52 -13.43
CA LYS A 102 10.79 5.60 -12.47
C LYS A 102 11.30 4.21 -12.07
N MET A 103 10.41 3.26 -11.86
CA MET A 103 10.79 1.87 -11.53
C MET A 103 11.38 1.09 -12.72
N GLY A 104 11.27 1.60 -13.96
CA GLY A 104 11.76 0.91 -15.17
C GLY A 104 11.02 -0.41 -15.46
N LEU A 105 9.80 -0.56 -14.96
CA LEU A 105 8.99 -1.77 -15.08
C LEU A 105 7.81 -1.58 -16.03
N SER A 106 7.26 -2.69 -16.51
CA SER A 106 5.97 -2.67 -17.19
C SER A 106 4.82 -2.57 -16.19
N ARG A 107 3.69 -2.03 -16.62
CA ARG A 107 2.48 -1.95 -15.79
C ARG A 107 2.00 -3.31 -15.25
N LYS A 108 2.29 -4.41 -15.97
CA LYS A 108 1.91 -5.77 -15.56
C LYS A 108 2.72 -6.29 -14.37
N GLU A 109 3.90 -5.71 -14.13
CA GLU A 109 4.83 -6.10 -13.08
C GLU A 109 4.68 -5.24 -11.80
N VAL A 110 3.76 -4.27 -11.78
CA VAL A 110 3.60 -3.32 -10.68
C VAL A 110 2.25 -3.52 -10.00
N ALA A 111 2.24 -3.42 -8.66
CA ALA A 111 1.03 -3.29 -7.86
C ALA A 111 1.03 -1.97 -7.09
N ALA A 112 -0.14 -1.42 -6.84
CA ALA A 112 -0.33 -0.31 -5.91
C ALA A 112 -0.63 -0.83 -4.52
N VAL A 113 -0.18 -0.10 -3.49
CA VAL A 113 -0.47 -0.38 -2.09
C VAL A 113 -1.02 0.89 -1.45
N GLY A 114 -2.13 0.80 -0.74
CA GLY A 114 -2.74 1.95 -0.08
C GLY A 114 -3.94 1.55 0.77
N ASP A 115 -4.43 2.52 1.55
CA ASP A 115 -5.47 2.33 2.55
C ASP A 115 -6.84 2.93 2.17
N GLN A 116 -6.92 3.63 1.03
CA GLN A 116 -8.14 4.33 0.62
C GLN A 116 -8.76 3.74 -0.65
N ILE A 117 -10.07 3.43 -0.57
CA ILE A 117 -10.81 2.88 -1.72
C ILE A 117 -10.92 3.90 -2.86
N PHE A 118 -11.28 5.15 -2.56
CA PHE A 118 -11.58 6.16 -3.60
C PHE A 118 -10.34 6.84 -4.20
N THR A 119 -9.15 6.60 -3.66
CA THR A 119 -7.90 7.12 -4.22
C THR A 119 -7.01 5.99 -4.71
N ASP A 120 -6.62 5.07 -3.82
CA ASP A 120 -5.63 4.04 -4.14
C ASP A 120 -6.22 2.89 -4.93
N VAL A 121 -7.31 2.29 -4.43
CA VAL A 121 -7.95 1.16 -5.11
C VAL A 121 -8.56 1.60 -6.45
N LEU A 122 -9.31 2.70 -6.46
CA LEU A 122 -9.89 3.24 -7.68
C LEU A 122 -8.82 3.63 -8.69
N GLY A 123 -7.77 4.35 -8.27
CA GLY A 123 -6.69 4.79 -9.15
C GLY A 123 -5.91 3.62 -9.75
N ALA A 124 -5.59 2.61 -8.94
CA ALA A 124 -4.95 1.38 -9.41
C ALA A 124 -5.81 0.67 -10.46
N ASN A 125 -7.10 0.50 -10.20
CA ASN A 125 -8.03 -0.14 -11.13
C ASN A 125 -8.21 0.66 -12.44
N LEU A 126 -8.27 2.00 -12.37
CA LEU A 126 -8.28 2.86 -13.56
C LEU A 126 -6.99 2.74 -14.37
N PHE A 127 -5.86 2.63 -13.70
CA PHE A 127 -4.56 2.40 -14.33
C PHE A 127 -4.34 0.94 -14.77
N ARG A 128 -5.23 0.01 -14.34
CA ARG A 128 -5.20 -1.43 -14.62
C ARG A 128 -3.97 -2.12 -14.04
N VAL A 129 -3.64 -1.81 -12.80
CA VAL A 129 -2.68 -2.55 -11.97
C VAL A 129 -3.42 -3.13 -10.77
N PRO A 130 -2.98 -4.28 -10.22
CA PRO A 130 -3.55 -4.80 -8.98
C PRO A 130 -3.33 -3.82 -7.83
N CYS A 131 -4.30 -3.72 -6.92
CA CYS A 131 -4.16 -2.99 -5.68
C CYS A 131 -4.14 -3.97 -4.51
N ILE A 132 -3.16 -3.82 -3.63
CA ILE A 132 -3.08 -4.45 -2.32
C ILE A 132 -3.58 -3.42 -1.31
N PHE A 133 -4.74 -3.66 -0.74
CA PHE A 133 -5.30 -2.81 0.30
C PHE A 133 -4.65 -3.12 1.64
N VAL A 134 -4.23 -2.10 2.38
CA VAL A 134 -3.80 -2.23 3.77
C VAL A 134 -4.75 -1.46 4.66
N PHE A 135 -5.05 -1.99 5.85
CA PHE A 135 -5.93 -1.29 6.76
C PHE A 135 -5.23 -0.07 7.35
N PRO A 136 -5.94 1.07 7.49
CA PRO A 136 -5.36 2.30 8.00
C PRO A 136 -4.83 2.11 9.42
N MET A 137 -3.68 2.72 9.72
CA MET A 137 -3.02 2.63 11.03
C MET A 137 -3.78 3.40 12.11
N GLU A 138 -4.43 4.51 11.76
CA GLU A 138 -5.22 5.33 12.69
C GLU A 138 -6.52 5.81 12.06
N MET A 139 -7.45 6.21 12.93
CA MET A 139 -8.72 6.81 12.52
C MET A 139 -8.51 8.24 12.02
N GLU A 140 -9.22 8.60 10.96
CA GLU A 140 -9.18 9.96 10.40
C GLU A 140 -9.60 11.02 11.43
N LYS A 141 -8.85 12.12 11.50
CA LYS A 141 -9.07 13.19 12.49
C LYS A 141 -10.12 14.20 12.02
N THR A 142 -10.15 14.53 10.72
CA THR A 142 -11.04 15.55 10.19
C THR A 142 -12.42 15.01 9.83
N LYS A 143 -13.45 15.85 9.95
CA LYS A 143 -14.85 15.50 9.61
C LYS A 143 -14.98 15.06 8.14
N PHE A 144 -14.25 15.72 7.23
CA PHE A 144 -14.27 15.41 5.80
C PHE A 144 -13.74 14.00 5.52
N PHE A 145 -12.57 13.66 6.07
CA PHE A 145 -12.00 12.33 5.88
C PHE A 145 -12.81 11.25 6.58
N LYS A 146 -13.39 11.51 7.76
CA LYS A 146 -14.33 10.60 8.42
C LYS A 146 -15.54 10.30 7.56
N PHE A 147 -16.11 11.32 6.92
CA PHE A 147 -17.22 11.15 5.99
C PHE A 147 -16.80 10.31 4.78
N LYS A 148 -15.64 10.62 4.17
CA LYS A 148 -15.09 9.85 3.05
C LYS A 148 -14.91 8.37 3.42
N ARG A 149 -14.30 8.07 4.57
CA ARG A 149 -14.16 6.70 5.09
C ARG A 149 -15.51 5.99 5.27
N ARG A 150 -16.50 6.69 5.79
CA ARG A 150 -17.86 6.12 5.94
C ARG A 150 -18.45 5.71 4.59
N MET A 151 -18.21 6.49 3.55
CA MET A 151 -18.63 6.15 2.18
C MET A 151 -17.85 4.96 1.58
N GLU A 152 -16.63 4.69 2.05
CA GLU A 152 -15.81 3.56 1.63
C GLU A 152 -16.24 2.22 2.25
N VAL A 153 -16.95 2.24 3.39
CA VAL A 153 -17.34 1.03 4.15
C VAL A 153 -17.99 -0.08 3.29
N PRO A 154 -18.93 0.20 2.36
CA PRO A 154 -19.53 -0.84 1.53
C PRO A 154 -18.54 -1.56 0.59
N PHE A 155 -17.40 -0.93 0.31
CA PHE A 155 -16.38 -1.40 -0.63
C PHE A 155 -15.16 -2.02 0.06
N LEU A 156 -15.10 -1.96 1.40
CA LEU A 156 -13.99 -2.53 2.15
C LEU A 156 -13.87 -4.03 1.92
N PRO A 157 -12.64 -4.55 1.78
CA PRO A 157 -12.41 -5.98 1.64
C PRO A 157 -12.95 -6.76 2.84
N ARG A 158 -13.76 -7.79 2.59
CA ARG A 158 -14.35 -8.64 3.64
C ARG A 158 -13.41 -9.74 4.13
N LYS A 159 -12.39 -10.06 3.35
CA LYS A 159 -11.39 -11.10 3.67
C LYS A 159 -10.02 -10.46 3.73
N ILE A 160 -9.33 -10.67 4.84
CA ILE A 160 -7.93 -10.33 5.02
C ILE A 160 -7.12 -11.55 4.60
N TYR A 161 -6.08 -11.35 3.80
CA TYR A 161 -5.14 -12.41 3.47
C TYR A 161 -4.26 -12.67 4.70
N GLU A 162 -4.44 -13.83 5.30
CA GLU A 162 -3.55 -14.35 6.32
C GLU A 162 -2.56 -15.26 5.63
N GLY A 163 -1.28 -14.86 5.62
CA GLY A 163 -0.20 -15.66 5.01
C GLY A 163 -0.14 -17.08 5.57
N PRO A 164 0.54 -18.01 4.90
CA PRO A 164 0.56 -19.42 5.28
C PRO A 164 1.08 -19.71 6.70
N GLU A 165 1.82 -18.78 7.31
CA GLU A 165 2.36 -18.96 8.68
C GLU A 165 1.33 -18.60 9.77
N VAL A 166 0.46 -17.63 9.56
CA VAL A 166 -0.57 -17.23 10.54
C VAL A 166 -1.64 -18.32 10.68
N ALA A 167 -1.95 -19.02 9.58
CA ALA A 167 -2.90 -20.14 9.60
C ALA A 167 -2.42 -21.34 10.45
N LYS A 168 -1.11 -21.48 10.71
CA LYS A 168 -0.57 -22.56 11.54
C LYS A 168 -0.57 -22.25 13.03
N SER A 169 -0.45 -20.98 13.43
CA SER A 169 -0.46 -20.59 14.85
C SER A 169 -1.86 -20.55 15.47
N GLY A 170 -2.90 -20.34 14.66
CA GLY A 170 -4.28 -20.29 15.12
C GLY A 170 -4.94 -21.66 15.40
N ARG A 171 -4.30 -22.78 15.03
CA ARG A 171 -4.84 -24.13 15.24
C ARG A 171 -4.29 -24.88 16.45
N GLN A 172 -3.36 -24.29 17.21
CA GLN A 172 -2.79 -24.94 18.40
C GLN A 172 -3.42 -24.51 19.74
N GLY A 173 -4.55 -23.83 19.73
CA GLY A 173 -5.16 -23.25 20.95
C GLY A 173 -6.57 -23.67 21.30
N VAL A 174 -7.18 -24.70 20.69
CA VAL A 174 -8.60 -25.06 20.98
C VAL A 174 -8.85 -26.58 21.09
N ASP A 175 -7.85 -27.36 21.45
CA ASP A 175 -8.11 -28.76 21.85
C ASP A 175 -7.39 -29.05 23.16
N SER A 176 -7.92 -28.54 24.26
CA SER A 176 -7.74 -29.07 25.63
C SER A 176 -8.51 -28.19 26.60
N ILE A 177 -9.80 -28.40 26.77
CA ILE A 177 -10.53 -28.43 28.05
C ILE A 177 -11.83 -29.23 27.83
#